data_adb87a63986de70921be92d42e7cb635
#
_entry.id   adb87a63986de70921be92d42e7cb635
#
_cell.length_a   1.000
_cell.length_b   1.000
_cell.length_c   1.000
_cell.angle_alpha   90.00
_cell.angle_beta   90.00
_cell.angle_gamma   90.00
#
_symmetry.space_group_name_H-M   'P 1'
#
loop_
_entity.id
_entity.type
_entity.pdbx_description
1 polymer ?
#
loop_
_entity_poly.entity_id
_entity_poly.type
_entity_poly.pdbx_seq_one_letter_code
_entity_poly.pdbx_strand_id
1 'polypeptide(L)'
;MKHFFYSAFFLVTMLSISSCAMDEGMKPVNLSVDNVVSKFGDSIFLSSQVPCIDAKNGSVYITDYRAGVYALDSKLNLISKMSNIGRGFGEVNRPAKFFVDDNNVITLYNEGLQRYSYFEKDSFLMADNASVKENLAKSCRFFTRDGAIYQSVLGGKFLVSVIKNGNVTKQMCPTVDGVDFPSNVALSERHLLEGDNCFYVIGLGLPIVQAYSFDGRELARFNLVNIPLLESVYAKNENLKSSNSYYEVVRDAYYKNGFIYLLTSSFEGKYKCNTIIVLKKNADNIQYVSAYTLKNNLYSTFCINDQNECLAVCSKNSSIEVYKLPKVK
;
A
#
# COMPACT_ATOMS: atom_id res chain seq x y z
N MET A 1 60.78 51.50 6.98
CA MET A 1 60.83 50.17 6.37
C MET A 1 60.11 49.24 7.30
N LYS A 2 58.88 48.87 6.94
CA LYS A 2 57.99 47.99 7.76
C LYS A 2 57.88 46.69 7.01
N HIS A 3 58.37 45.62 7.63
CA HIS A 3 58.15 44.25 7.12
C HIS A 3 56.74 43.75 7.52
N PHE A 4 55.94 43.44 6.53
CA PHE A 4 54.63 42.69 6.73
C PHE A 4 54.91 41.20 6.60
N PHE A 5 54.71 40.48 7.70
CA PHE A 5 54.65 39.04 7.71
C PHE A 5 53.24 38.61 7.32
N TYR A 6 53.07 37.91 6.19
CA TYR A 6 51.86 37.21 5.84
C TYR A 6 51.90 35.80 6.44
N SER A 7 51.10 35.60 7.45
CA SER A 7 50.85 34.28 8.04
C SER A 7 49.78 33.58 7.18
N ALA A 8 50.20 32.62 6.37
CA ALA A 8 49.26 31.76 5.62
C ALA A 8 48.63 30.75 6.58
N PHE A 9 47.37 30.97 6.91
CA PHE A 9 46.53 30.01 7.63
C PHE A 9 46.06 28.94 6.64
N PHE A 10 46.71 27.78 6.65
CA PHE A 10 46.24 26.58 5.92
C PHE A 10 45.05 26.02 6.68
N LEU A 11 43.82 26.36 6.21
CA LEU A 11 42.59 25.76 6.66
C LEU A 11 42.46 24.37 5.99
N VAL A 12 42.95 23.34 6.67
CA VAL A 12 42.66 21.95 6.27
C VAL A 12 41.20 21.65 6.59
N THR A 13 40.33 21.85 5.62
CA THR A 13 38.97 21.29 5.66
C THR A 13 39.10 19.79 5.56
N MET A 14 39.04 19.09 6.68
CA MET A 14 38.74 17.68 6.71
C MET A 14 37.32 17.51 6.15
N LEU A 15 37.22 17.19 4.87
CA LEU A 15 36.06 16.55 4.30
C LEU A 15 35.95 15.21 5.00
N SER A 16 35.18 15.16 6.08
CA SER A 16 34.64 13.93 6.60
C SER A 16 33.76 13.36 5.51
N ILE A 17 34.30 12.42 4.74
CA ILE A 17 33.52 11.48 3.96
C ILE A 17 32.78 10.64 5.00
N SER A 18 31.61 11.13 5.44
CA SER A 18 30.64 10.25 6.10
C SER A 18 30.21 9.26 5.04
N SER A 19 30.93 8.11 4.97
CA SER A 19 30.36 6.92 4.40
C SER A 19 29.02 6.76 5.11
N CYS A 20 27.90 6.83 4.39
CA CYS A 20 26.61 6.41 4.88
C CYS A 20 26.69 4.91 5.18
N ALA A 21 27.30 4.57 6.32
CA ALA A 21 27.01 3.32 6.97
C ALA A 21 25.51 3.40 7.28
N MET A 22 24.68 2.54 6.66
CA MET A 22 23.30 2.36 7.09
C MET A 22 23.34 2.24 8.61
N ASP A 23 22.59 3.12 9.29
CA ASP A 23 22.39 2.98 10.72
C ASP A 23 21.97 1.52 10.97
N GLU A 24 22.64 0.81 11.87
CA GLU A 24 22.41 -0.63 12.07
C GLU A 24 20.93 -0.94 12.32
N GLY A 25 20.17 0.02 12.86
CA GLY A 25 18.72 -0.05 13.05
C GLY A 25 17.87 -0.04 11.77
N MET A 26 18.45 0.32 10.60
CA MET A 26 17.71 0.36 9.33
C MET A 26 17.96 -0.86 8.42
N LYS A 27 18.80 -1.80 8.84
CA LYS A 27 19.02 -3.03 8.06
C LYS A 27 17.77 -3.93 8.13
N PRO A 28 17.23 -4.40 6.98
CA PRO A 28 16.08 -5.25 6.99
C PRO A 28 16.41 -6.62 7.57
N VAL A 29 15.46 -7.19 8.32
CA VAL A 29 15.54 -8.56 8.82
C VAL A 29 15.01 -9.51 7.74
N ASN A 30 15.82 -10.49 7.33
CA ASN A 30 15.37 -11.52 6.40
C ASN A 30 14.39 -12.47 7.09
N LEU A 31 13.20 -12.64 6.51
CA LEU A 31 12.19 -13.55 7.02
C LEU A 31 12.27 -14.89 6.32
N SER A 32 12.06 -15.98 7.07
CA SER A 32 11.85 -17.31 6.54
C SER A 32 10.38 -17.55 6.25
N VAL A 33 10.09 -18.28 5.18
CA VAL A 33 8.74 -18.73 4.85
C VAL A 33 8.34 -19.87 5.78
N ASP A 34 7.22 -19.71 6.49
CA ASP A 34 6.66 -20.76 7.35
C ASP A 34 5.74 -21.71 6.56
N ASN A 35 4.96 -21.17 5.64
CA ASN A 35 4.00 -21.93 4.83
C ASN A 35 3.83 -21.32 3.43
N VAL A 36 3.46 -22.16 2.46
CA VAL A 36 3.19 -21.75 1.07
C VAL A 36 1.89 -22.40 0.60
N VAL A 37 0.94 -21.58 0.16
CA VAL A 37 -0.34 -22.05 -0.38
C VAL A 37 -0.51 -21.54 -1.81
N SER A 38 -0.60 -22.47 -2.77
CA SER A 38 -0.78 -22.17 -4.20
C SER A 38 -2.13 -22.64 -4.76
N LYS A 39 -2.88 -23.41 -3.97
CA LYS A 39 -4.21 -23.91 -4.33
C LYS A 39 -5.12 -23.97 -3.11
N PHE A 40 -6.40 -23.85 -3.34
CA PHE A 40 -7.45 -23.99 -2.34
C PHE A 40 -8.32 -25.22 -2.65
N GLY A 41 -8.42 -26.16 -1.70
CA GLY A 41 -9.05 -27.45 -1.96
C GLY A 41 -8.32 -28.22 -3.06
N ASP A 42 -9.07 -29.05 -3.80
CA ASP A 42 -8.47 -29.95 -4.79
C ASP A 42 -8.29 -29.32 -6.18
N SER A 43 -9.00 -28.26 -6.51
CA SER A 43 -9.12 -27.79 -7.90
C SER A 43 -8.94 -26.27 -8.13
N ILE A 44 -8.85 -25.45 -7.09
CA ILE A 44 -8.74 -24.00 -7.24
C ILE A 44 -7.27 -23.58 -7.09
N PHE A 45 -6.65 -23.20 -8.20
CA PHE A 45 -5.29 -22.68 -8.22
C PHE A 45 -5.31 -21.16 -8.18
N LEU A 46 -4.43 -20.57 -7.36
CA LEU A 46 -4.21 -19.15 -7.33
C LEU A 46 -3.60 -18.69 -8.65
N SER A 47 -4.10 -17.58 -9.21
CA SER A 47 -3.47 -17.00 -10.39
C SER A 47 -2.30 -16.07 -10.00
N SER A 48 -1.48 -15.70 -10.98
CA SER A 48 -0.45 -14.66 -10.78
C SER A 48 -1.03 -13.25 -10.67
N GLN A 49 -2.34 -13.09 -10.85
CA GLN A 49 -3.04 -11.80 -10.92
C GLN A 49 -3.99 -11.62 -9.73
N VAL A 50 -3.41 -11.63 -8.53
CA VAL A 50 -4.12 -11.35 -7.28
C VAL A 50 -3.86 -9.88 -6.89
N PRO A 51 -4.85 -9.00 -7.06
CA PRO A 51 -4.66 -7.57 -6.77
C PRO A 51 -4.78 -7.22 -5.29
N CYS A 52 -5.49 -8.03 -4.50
CA CYS A 52 -5.70 -7.74 -3.10
C CYS A 52 -5.87 -9.01 -2.25
N ILE A 53 -5.29 -8.97 -1.06
CA ILE A 53 -5.53 -9.88 0.05
C ILE A 53 -5.78 -9.04 1.30
N ASP A 54 -6.69 -9.48 2.17
CA ASP A 54 -6.99 -8.86 3.45
C ASP A 54 -7.33 -9.91 4.49
N ALA A 55 -7.10 -9.61 5.76
CA ALA A 55 -7.38 -10.51 6.89
C ALA A 55 -8.17 -9.77 7.97
N LYS A 56 -9.33 -10.29 8.33
CA LYS A 56 -10.22 -9.68 9.32
C LYS A 56 -10.97 -10.76 10.10
N ASN A 57 -11.01 -10.63 11.42
CA ASN A 57 -11.78 -11.50 12.31
C ASN A 57 -11.55 -13.01 12.07
N GLY A 58 -10.29 -13.41 11.90
CA GLY A 58 -9.90 -14.81 11.68
C GLY A 58 -10.16 -15.36 10.27
N SER A 59 -10.69 -14.54 9.36
CA SER A 59 -10.88 -14.89 7.95
C SER A 59 -9.88 -14.15 7.07
N VAL A 60 -9.55 -14.76 5.92
CA VAL A 60 -8.69 -14.15 4.88
C VAL A 60 -9.50 -14.08 3.59
N TYR A 61 -9.49 -12.91 2.97
CA TYR A 61 -10.22 -12.63 1.74
C TYR A 61 -9.24 -12.34 0.61
N ILE A 62 -9.56 -12.80 -0.60
CA ILE A 62 -8.69 -12.65 -1.76
C ILE A 62 -9.51 -12.31 -2.99
N THR A 63 -9.04 -11.34 -3.78
CA THR A 63 -9.52 -11.13 -5.14
C THR A 63 -8.53 -11.73 -6.14
N ASP A 64 -9.05 -12.41 -7.14
CA ASP A 64 -8.28 -12.97 -8.25
C ASP A 64 -8.93 -12.55 -9.57
N TYR A 65 -8.19 -11.90 -10.47
CA TYR A 65 -8.74 -11.39 -11.73
C TYR A 65 -9.34 -12.46 -12.63
N ARG A 66 -8.89 -13.72 -12.49
CA ARG A 66 -9.33 -14.83 -13.33
C ARG A 66 -10.39 -15.71 -12.65
N ALA A 67 -10.52 -15.59 -11.36
CA ALA A 67 -11.28 -16.58 -10.61
C ALA A 67 -12.39 -15.96 -9.73
N GLY A 68 -12.29 -14.71 -9.32
CA GLY A 68 -13.29 -14.00 -8.55
C GLY A 68 -12.87 -13.64 -7.13
N VAL A 69 -13.75 -13.86 -6.15
CA VAL A 69 -13.52 -13.52 -4.75
C VAL A 69 -13.65 -14.78 -3.90
N TYR A 70 -12.68 -14.98 -3.01
CA TYR A 70 -12.63 -16.11 -2.09
C TYR A 70 -12.57 -15.68 -0.64
N ALA A 71 -13.22 -16.44 0.23
CA ALA A 71 -13.05 -16.41 1.68
C ALA A 71 -12.31 -17.68 2.12
N LEU A 72 -11.29 -17.50 2.95
CA LEU A 72 -10.46 -18.56 3.53
C LEU A 72 -10.49 -18.45 5.06
N ASP A 73 -10.24 -19.55 5.75
CA ASP A 73 -10.02 -19.54 7.19
C ASP A 73 -8.59 -19.02 7.54
N SER A 74 -8.28 -18.90 8.82
CA SER A 74 -6.97 -18.45 9.31
C SER A 74 -5.81 -19.38 8.93
N LYS A 75 -6.09 -20.62 8.50
CA LYS A 75 -5.12 -21.60 8.01
C LYS A 75 -5.02 -21.62 6.48
N LEU A 76 -5.72 -20.69 5.81
CA LEU A 76 -5.83 -20.57 4.36
C LEU A 76 -6.58 -21.74 3.68
N ASN A 77 -7.44 -22.46 4.41
CA ASN A 77 -8.37 -23.40 3.79
C ASN A 77 -9.55 -22.63 3.20
N LEU A 78 -10.05 -23.09 2.07
CA LEU A 78 -11.21 -22.49 1.42
C LEU A 78 -12.47 -22.64 2.29
N ILE A 79 -13.09 -21.51 2.66
CA ILE A 79 -14.43 -21.47 3.26
C ILE A 79 -15.45 -21.42 2.13
N SER A 80 -15.33 -20.44 1.23
CA SER A 80 -16.29 -20.28 0.14
C SER A 80 -15.67 -19.51 -1.04
N LYS A 81 -16.31 -19.66 -2.19
CA LYS A 81 -16.16 -18.79 -3.34
C LYS A 81 -17.33 -17.80 -3.36
N MET A 82 -17.06 -16.56 -2.99
CA MET A 82 -18.08 -15.53 -2.79
C MET A 82 -18.63 -14.98 -4.11
N SER A 83 -17.84 -14.99 -5.19
CA SER A 83 -18.26 -14.50 -6.50
C SER A 83 -17.51 -15.20 -7.63
N ASN A 84 -18.16 -15.31 -8.77
CA ASN A 84 -17.58 -15.78 -10.04
C ASN A 84 -17.20 -14.58 -10.93
N ILE A 85 -16.39 -14.86 -11.94
CA ILE A 85 -16.11 -13.89 -13.00
C ILE A 85 -17.27 -13.86 -13.98
N GLY A 86 -17.79 -12.67 -14.27
CA GLY A 86 -18.90 -12.45 -15.19
C GLY A 86 -19.44 -11.03 -15.11
N ARG A 87 -20.67 -10.84 -15.65
CA ARG A 87 -21.37 -9.55 -15.66
C ARG A 87 -22.76 -9.63 -15.04
N GLY A 88 -23.17 -10.81 -14.58
CA GLY A 88 -24.47 -11.07 -13.97
C GLY A 88 -24.58 -10.49 -12.56
N PHE A 89 -25.72 -10.80 -11.95
CA PHE A 89 -26.00 -10.46 -10.54
C PHE A 89 -25.00 -11.18 -9.62
N GLY A 90 -24.34 -10.43 -8.74
CA GLY A 90 -23.34 -11.00 -7.83
C GLY A 90 -22.01 -11.41 -8.47
N GLU A 91 -21.87 -11.31 -9.79
CA GLU A 91 -20.62 -11.58 -10.48
C GLU A 91 -19.68 -10.37 -10.49
N VAL A 92 -18.39 -10.63 -10.66
CA VAL A 92 -17.34 -9.61 -10.75
C VAL A 92 -16.57 -9.73 -12.06
N ASN A 93 -16.06 -8.61 -12.56
CA ASN A 93 -15.20 -8.57 -13.73
C ASN A 93 -13.98 -7.72 -13.41
N ARG A 94 -12.80 -8.33 -13.44
CA ARG A 94 -11.55 -7.70 -12.98
C ARG A 94 -11.69 -7.11 -11.57
N PRO A 95 -11.96 -7.95 -10.55
CA PRO A 95 -12.07 -7.49 -9.16
C PRO A 95 -10.73 -6.91 -8.72
N ALA A 96 -10.72 -5.63 -8.34
CA ALA A 96 -9.50 -4.91 -7.95
C ALA A 96 -9.26 -4.94 -6.43
N LYS A 97 -9.04 -3.79 -5.83
CA LYS A 97 -8.89 -3.67 -4.38
C LYS A 97 -10.24 -3.79 -3.67
N PHE A 98 -10.20 -4.24 -2.44
CA PHE A 98 -11.36 -4.30 -1.57
C PHE A 98 -10.98 -3.88 -0.14
N PHE A 99 -11.98 -3.61 0.65
CA PHE A 99 -11.90 -3.32 2.08
C PHE A 99 -12.89 -4.21 2.83
N VAL A 100 -12.50 -4.72 3.98
CA VAL A 100 -13.36 -5.50 4.88
C VAL A 100 -13.61 -4.69 6.14
N ASP A 101 -14.86 -4.38 6.43
CA ASP A 101 -15.23 -3.63 7.64
C ASP A 101 -15.31 -4.54 8.89
N ASP A 102 -15.62 -3.94 10.03
CA ASP A 102 -15.72 -4.67 11.31
C ASP A 102 -16.89 -5.66 11.37
N ASN A 103 -17.89 -5.52 10.48
CA ASN A 103 -19.01 -6.42 10.35
C ASN A 103 -18.74 -7.54 9.31
N ASN A 104 -17.52 -7.63 8.77
CA ASN A 104 -17.13 -8.52 7.67
C ASN A 104 -17.87 -8.24 6.35
N VAL A 105 -18.38 -7.04 6.16
CA VAL A 105 -18.87 -6.61 4.85
C VAL A 105 -17.67 -6.24 3.98
N ILE A 106 -17.59 -6.88 2.83
CA ILE A 106 -16.56 -6.61 1.83
C ILE A 106 -17.10 -5.58 0.86
N THR A 107 -16.45 -4.43 0.78
CA THR A 107 -16.64 -3.45 -0.29
C THR A 107 -15.56 -3.66 -1.33
N LEU A 108 -15.92 -4.08 -2.53
CA LEU A 108 -15.02 -4.40 -3.63
C LEU A 108 -15.16 -3.40 -4.76
N TYR A 109 -14.07 -2.83 -5.25
CA TYR A 109 -14.08 -2.13 -6.52
C TYR A 109 -13.99 -3.12 -7.68
N ASN A 110 -15.04 -3.17 -8.48
CA ASN A 110 -15.19 -4.03 -9.64
C ASN A 110 -14.81 -3.24 -10.90
N GLU A 111 -13.53 -3.33 -11.30
CA GLU A 111 -12.95 -2.48 -12.36
C GLU A 111 -13.64 -2.68 -13.70
N GLY A 112 -13.87 -3.92 -14.10
CA GLY A 112 -14.48 -4.23 -15.40
C GLY A 112 -15.97 -3.87 -15.50
N LEU A 113 -16.65 -3.61 -14.38
CA LEU A 113 -18.03 -3.13 -14.32
C LEU A 113 -18.13 -1.70 -13.82
N GLN A 114 -17.01 -1.08 -13.45
CA GLN A 114 -16.90 0.29 -12.94
C GLN A 114 -17.90 0.59 -11.82
N ARG A 115 -17.97 -0.31 -10.84
CA ARG A 115 -18.88 -0.19 -9.68
C ARG A 115 -18.25 -0.72 -8.41
N TYR A 116 -18.79 -0.31 -7.26
CA TYR A 116 -18.54 -0.98 -5.99
C TYR A 116 -19.55 -2.09 -5.82
N SER A 117 -19.10 -3.27 -5.40
CA SER A 117 -19.91 -4.43 -5.09
C SER A 117 -19.72 -4.80 -3.63
N TYR A 118 -20.82 -5.11 -2.94
CA TYR A 118 -20.82 -5.39 -1.52
C TYR A 118 -21.20 -6.85 -1.30
N PHE A 119 -20.43 -7.52 -0.43
CA PHE A 119 -20.64 -8.91 -0.08
C PHE A 119 -20.64 -9.07 1.44
N GLU A 120 -21.47 -9.93 1.96
CA GLU A 120 -21.45 -10.35 3.35
C GLU A 120 -21.47 -11.88 3.38
N LYS A 121 -20.51 -12.49 4.10
CA LYS A 121 -20.29 -13.94 4.13
C LYS A 121 -20.23 -14.48 2.68
N ASP A 122 -21.23 -15.28 2.27
CA ASP A 122 -21.28 -15.91 0.96
C ASP A 122 -22.30 -15.24 0.03
N SER A 123 -22.82 -14.07 0.43
CA SER A 123 -23.94 -13.42 -0.25
C SER A 123 -23.51 -12.08 -0.85
N PHE A 124 -23.90 -11.87 -2.11
CA PHE A 124 -23.88 -10.54 -2.71
C PHE A 124 -25.04 -9.72 -2.13
N LEU A 125 -24.73 -8.54 -1.59
CA LEU A 125 -25.74 -7.65 -1.01
C LEU A 125 -26.29 -6.67 -2.05
N MET A 126 -25.41 -5.89 -2.65
CA MET A 126 -25.76 -4.81 -3.57
C MET A 126 -24.57 -4.36 -4.39
N ALA A 127 -24.82 -3.50 -5.37
CA ALA A 127 -23.77 -2.77 -6.09
C ALA A 127 -24.20 -1.33 -6.31
N ASP A 128 -23.24 -0.42 -6.11
CA ASP A 128 -23.39 0.99 -6.46
C ASP A 128 -22.59 1.28 -7.72
N ASN A 129 -23.19 1.97 -8.67
CA ASN A 129 -22.46 2.47 -9.82
C ASN A 129 -21.40 3.47 -9.35
N ALA A 130 -20.15 3.17 -9.66
CA ALA A 130 -19.06 4.12 -9.44
C ALA A 130 -19.06 5.20 -10.55
N SER A 131 -20.22 5.71 -10.92
CA SER A 131 -20.40 6.77 -11.92
C SER A 131 -19.93 8.14 -11.40
N VAL A 132 -18.87 8.12 -10.62
CA VAL A 132 -18.22 9.33 -10.13
C VAL A 132 -17.51 9.95 -11.33
N LYS A 133 -17.85 11.19 -11.65
CA LYS A 133 -17.21 11.97 -12.71
C LYS A 133 -15.72 12.25 -12.43
N GLU A 134 -15.24 11.86 -11.27
CA GLU A 134 -13.88 12.09 -10.82
C GLU A 134 -12.93 10.98 -11.25
N ASN A 135 -11.69 11.37 -11.45
CA ASN A 135 -10.62 10.46 -11.80
C ASN A 135 -10.11 9.77 -10.53
N LEU A 136 -10.71 8.65 -10.13
CA LEU A 136 -10.37 7.91 -8.92
C LEU A 136 -9.17 6.99 -9.13
N ALA A 137 -8.29 6.87 -8.13
CA ALA A 137 -7.19 5.91 -8.11
C ALA A 137 -7.70 4.49 -7.78
N LYS A 138 -8.28 3.83 -8.77
CA LYS A 138 -9.06 2.59 -8.63
C LYS A 138 -8.20 1.35 -8.31
N SER A 139 -6.90 1.38 -8.63
CA SER A 139 -5.91 0.34 -8.32
C SER A 139 -5.37 0.42 -6.89
N CYS A 140 -5.69 1.47 -6.15
CA CYS A 140 -5.18 1.74 -4.82
C CYS A 140 -6.11 1.22 -3.74
N ARG A 141 -5.57 0.94 -2.54
CA ARG A 141 -6.39 0.66 -1.38
C ARG A 141 -7.26 1.87 -1.04
N PHE A 142 -8.45 1.59 -0.60
CA PHE A 142 -9.45 2.51 -0.08
C PHE A 142 -10.03 1.92 1.21
N PHE A 143 -10.84 2.65 1.94
CA PHE A 143 -11.57 2.14 3.09
C PHE A 143 -13.00 2.65 3.12
N THR A 144 -13.84 2.00 3.92
CA THR A 144 -15.22 2.44 4.17
C THR A 144 -15.40 2.78 5.64
N ARG A 145 -16.14 3.87 5.90
CA ARG A 145 -16.49 4.30 7.25
C ARG A 145 -17.85 4.98 7.23
N ASP A 146 -18.71 4.63 8.19
CA ASP A 146 -20.07 5.20 8.35
C ASP A 146 -20.91 5.12 7.05
N GLY A 147 -20.77 4.02 6.31
CA GLY A 147 -21.45 3.78 5.05
C GLY A 147 -20.96 4.65 3.88
N ALA A 148 -19.81 5.27 4.00
CA ALA A 148 -19.15 6.03 2.93
C ALA A 148 -17.81 5.42 2.54
N ILE A 149 -17.44 5.51 1.27
CA ILE A 149 -16.16 5.08 0.72
C ILE A 149 -15.22 6.27 0.68
N TYR A 150 -14.02 6.11 1.24
CA TYR A 150 -12.93 7.07 1.15
C TYR A 150 -11.97 6.59 0.07
N GLN A 151 -11.92 7.30 -1.05
CA GLN A 151 -11.14 6.92 -2.23
C GLN A 151 -10.18 8.04 -2.65
N SER A 152 -8.96 7.67 -3.03
CA SER A 152 -7.98 8.60 -3.56
C SER A 152 -8.38 9.13 -4.94
N VAL A 153 -8.07 10.42 -5.20
CA VAL A 153 -8.34 11.12 -6.45
C VAL A 153 -7.04 11.37 -7.22
N LEU A 154 -7.09 11.21 -8.54
CA LEU A 154 -5.97 11.48 -9.43
C LEU A 154 -6.06 12.90 -9.98
N GLY A 155 -5.01 13.69 -9.77
CA GLY A 155 -4.87 14.98 -10.43
C GLY A 155 -5.89 16.06 -10.02
N GLY A 156 -6.47 15.94 -8.83
CA GLY A 156 -7.45 16.91 -8.31
C GLY A 156 -6.84 17.96 -7.39
N LYS A 157 -7.69 18.90 -6.92
CA LYS A 157 -7.34 19.86 -5.86
C LYS A 157 -7.34 19.23 -4.46
N PHE A 158 -7.84 18.00 -4.35
CA PHE A 158 -7.96 17.25 -3.12
C PHE A 158 -7.44 15.83 -3.33
N LEU A 159 -6.86 15.23 -2.30
CA LEU A 159 -6.33 13.87 -2.34
C LEU A 159 -7.41 12.80 -2.20
N VAL A 160 -8.51 13.13 -1.52
CA VAL A 160 -9.53 12.16 -1.11
C VAL A 160 -10.93 12.65 -1.45
N SER A 161 -11.72 11.78 -2.08
CA SER A 161 -13.18 11.91 -2.22
C SER A 161 -13.88 10.94 -1.29
N VAL A 162 -14.93 11.43 -0.62
CA VAL A 162 -15.86 10.64 0.18
C VAL A 162 -17.11 10.40 -0.66
N ILE A 163 -17.40 9.12 -0.91
CA ILE A 163 -18.46 8.68 -1.82
C ILE A 163 -19.54 7.98 -1.00
N LYS A 164 -20.78 8.38 -1.16
CA LYS A 164 -21.94 7.73 -0.53
C LYS A 164 -23.03 7.54 -1.57
N ASN A 165 -23.59 6.34 -1.68
CA ASN A 165 -24.62 5.97 -2.66
C ASN A 165 -24.21 6.37 -4.10
N GLY A 166 -22.95 6.08 -4.48
CA GLY A 166 -22.40 6.38 -5.80
C GLY A 166 -22.09 7.87 -6.08
N ASN A 167 -22.32 8.78 -5.13
CA ASN A 167 -22.10 10.21 -5.30
C ASN A 167 -20.98 10.73 -4.40
N VAL A 168 -20.15 11.66 -4.90
CA VAL A 168 -19.18 12.38 -4.07
C VAL A 168 -19.92 13.36 -3.17
N THR A 169 -19.82 13.13 -1.87
CA THR A 169 -20.48 13.97 -0.84
C THR A 169 -19.51 14.97 -0.22
N LYS A 170 -18.21 14.68 -0.24
CA LYS A 170 -17.17 15.53 0.32
C LYS A 170 -15.85 15.28 -0.39
N GLN A 171 -15.05 16.34 -0.53
CA GLN A 171 -13.62 16.26 -0.91
C GLN A 171 -12.78 16.83 0.23
N MET A 172 -11.61 16.22 0.49
CA MET A 172 -10.77 16.61 1.61
C MET A 172 -9.29 16.40 1.32
N CYS A 173 -8.44 16.85 2.22
CA CYS A 173 -6.99 16.78 2.10
C CYS A 173 -6.52 17.57 0.85
N PRO A 174 -6.44 18.92 0.92
CA PRO A 174 -6.04 19.74 -0.20
C PRO A 174 -4.62 19.35 -0.66
N THR A 175 -4.42 19.32 -1.96
CA THR A 175 -3.11 19.08 -2.57
C THR A 175 -2.21 20.30 -2.44
N VAL A 176 -0.91 20.06 -2.29
CA VAL A 176 0.13 21.07 -2.38
C VAL A 176 0.87 20.86 -3.69
N ASP A 177 0.89 21.87 -4.55
CA ASP A 177 1.53 21.78 -5.86
C ASP A 177 3.02 21.41 -5.74
N GLY A 178 3.48 20.54 -6.62
CA GLY A 178 4.84 20.02 -6.61
C GLY A 178 5.13 18.95 -5.53
N VAL A 179 4.24 18.77 -4.55
CA VAL A 179 4.38 17.78 -3.46
C VAL A 179 3.34 16.68 -3.60
N ASP A 180 2.05 17.08 -3.55
CA ASP A 180 0.93 16.14 -3.57
C ASP A 180 0.30 16.04 -4.97
N PHE A 181 0.58 17.00 -5.84
CA PHE A 181 0.13 17.04 -7.21
C PHE A 181 1.31 17.27 -8.17
N PRO A 182 2.06 16.21 -8.50
CA PRO A 182 3.15 16.29 -9.46
C PRO A 182 2.61 16.52 -10.87
N SER A 183 3.47 17.03 -11.77
CA SER A 183 3.15 17.23 -13.19
C SER A 183 2.70 15.94 -13.89
N ASN A 184 3.19 14.78 -13.43
CA ASN A 184 2.73 13.47 -13.88
C ASN A 184 1.57 12.99 -12.99
N VAL A 185 0.36 12.96 -13.54
CA VAL A 185 -0.87 12.54 -12.84
C VAL A 185 -0.78 11.12 -12.27
N ALA A 186 -0.07 10.20 -12.94
CA ALA A 186 0.12 8.85 -12.44
C ALA A 186 0.87 8.82 -11.11
N LEU A 187 1.79 9.78 -10.85
CA LEU A 187 2.44 9.91 -9.55
C LEU A 187 1.49 10.37 -8.43
N SER A 188 0.29 10.83 -8.75
CA SER A 188 -0.71 11.22 -7.74
C SER A 188 -1.49 10.03 -7.15
N GLU A 189 -1.24 8.80 -7.58
CA GLU A 189 -1.87 7.60 -7.01
C GLU A 189 -1.50 7.41 -5.53
N ARG A 190 -2.52 7.13 -4.70
CA ARG A 190 -2.40 6.98 -3.25
C ARG A 190 -3.18 5.78 -2.73
N HIS A 191 -2.54 4.97 -1.88
CA HIS A 191 -3.28 4.08 -0.99
C HIS A 191 -3.89 4.87 0.17
N LEU A 192 -5.12 4.54 0.53
CA LEU A 192 -5.76 5.03 1.74
C LEU A 192 -5.92 3.86 2.71
N LEU A 193 -5.53 4.09 3.97
CA LEU A 193 -5.69 3.12 5.05
C LEU A 193 -6.46 3.76 6.20
N GLU A 194 -7.46 3.07 6.72
CA GLU A 194 -8.10 3.46 7.97
C GLU A 194 -7.18 3.11 9.14
N GLY A 195 -6.99 4.05 10.06
CA GLY A 195 -6.32 3.85 11.33
C GLY A 195 -7.28 4.10 12.48
N ASP A 196 -6.83 3.96 13.73
CA ASP A 196 -7.70 4.01 14.92
C ASP A 196 -8.43 5.35 15.06
N ASN A 197 -7.72 6.48 14.93
CA ASN A 197 -8.28 7.84 15.11
C ASN A 197 -7.95 8.77 13.92
N CYS A 198 -7.44 8.24 12.84
CA CYS A 198 -7.04 8.98 11.67
C CYS A 198 -7.03 8.04 10.45
N PHE A 199 -6.77 8.57 9.28
CA PHE A 199 -6.47 7.75 8.11
C PHE A 199 -5.14 8.17 7.50
N TYR A 200 -4.55 7.26 6.73
CA TYR A 200 -3.26 7.47 6.09
C TYR A 200 -3.43 7.57 4.58
N VAL A 201 -2.67 8.50 4.00
CA VAL A 201 -2.55 8.72 2.55
C VAL A 201 -1.11 8.41 2.17
N ILE A 202 -0.90 7.39 1.33
CA ILE A 202 0.43 6.84 1.04
C ILE A 202 0.67 6.88 -0.45
N GLY A 203 1.71 7.58 -0.89
CA GLY A 203 2.08 7.69 -2.31
C GLY A 203 2.58 6.37 -2.89
N LEU A 204 2.09 5.96 -4.07
CA LEU A 204 2.66 4.83 -4.78
C LEU A 204 4.02 5.19 -5.40
N GLY A 205 4.08 6.26 -6.16
CA GLY A 205 5.29 6.77 -6.80
C GLY A 205 5.95 7.92 -6.03
N LEU A 206 5.19 8.67 -5.25
CA LEU A 206 5.72 9.72 -4.39
C LEU A 206 6.19 9.18 -3.04
N PRO A 207 7.35 9.66 -2.56
CA PRO A 207 7.96 9.15 -1.33
C PRO A 207 7.33 9.75 -0.07
N ILE A 208 6.01 9.65 0.09
CA ILE A 208 5.31 10.34 1.16
C ILE A 208 4.27 9.45 1.84
N VAL A 209 4.20 9.55 3.17
CA VAL A 209 3.14 9.02 4.02
C VAL A 209 2.58 10.17 4.85
N GLN A 210 1.29 10.41 4.77
CA GLN A 210 0.59 11.47 5.48
C GLN A 210 -0.51 10.87 6.34
N ALA A 211 -0.70 11.39 7.55
CA ALA A 211 -1.81 11.07 8.43
C ALA A 211 -2.78 12.24 8.47
N TYR A 212 -4.06 11.96 8.31
CA TYR A 212 -5.14 12.96 8.37
C TYR A 212 -6.20 12.57 9.39
N SER A 213 -6.76 13.56 10.07
CA SER A 213 -8.00 13.39 10.80
C SER A 213 -9.18 13.18 9.85
N PHE A 214 -10.28 12.58 10.31
CA PHE A 214 -11.45 12.31 9.46
C PHE A 214 -12.21 13.58 9.00
N ASP A 215 -11.85 14.75 9.52
CA ASP A 215 -12.30 16.04 8.98
C ASP A 215 -11.42 16.59 7.85
N GLY A 216 -10.24 15.98 7.61
CA GLY A 216 -9.31 16.28 6.51
C GLY A 216 -8.12 17.16 6.88
N ARG A 217 -7.85 17.37 8.17
CA ARG A 217 -6.68 18.13 8.65
C ARG A 217 -5.46 17.19 8.70
N GLU A 218 -4.34 17.60 8.11
CA GLU A 218 -3.07 16.88 8.22
C GLU A 218 -2.56 16.89 9.67
N LEU A 219 -2.26 15.70 10.20
CA LEU A 219 -1.78 15.49 11.56
C LEU A 219 -0.28 15.23 11.61
N ALA A 220 0.24 14.52 10.61
CA ALA A 220 1.65 14.15 10.53
C ALA A 220 2.03 13.80 9.09
N ARG A 221 3.33 13.96 8.78
CA ARG A 221 3.90 13.62 7.48
C ARG A 221 5.24 12.94 7.67
N PHE A 222 5.52 11.91 6.86
CA PHE A 222 6.81 11.23 6.82
C PHE A 222 7.31 11.15 5.37
N ASN A 223 8.56 11.56 5.16
CA ASN A 223 9.20 11.47 3.85
C ASN A 223 10.01 10.17 3.76
N LEU A 224 9.58 9.27 2.86
CA LEU A 224 10.23 7.99 2.63
C LEU A 224 11.64 8.11 1.99
N VAL A 225 11.99 9.28 1.42
CA VAL A 225 13.37 9.55 0.90
C VAL A 225 14.42 9.36 2.00
N ASN A 226 14.04 9.57 3.26
CA ASN A 226 14.94 9.38 4.40
C ASN A 226 15.24 7.89 4.71
N ILE A 227 14.68 6.96 3.94
CA ILE A 227 14.92 5.52 4.09
C ILE A 227 15.93 5.06 3.02
N PRO A 228 17.17 4.74 3.37
CA PRO A 228 18.22 4.37 2.39
C PRO A 228 17.85 3.16 1.51
N LEU A 229 17.05 2.23 2.03
CA LEU A 229 16.55 1.07 1.29
C LEU A 229 15.79 1.43 0.00
N LEU A 230 15.24 2.65 -0.10
CA LEU A 230 14.43 3.12 -1.21
C LEU A 230 15.20 4.00 -2.20
N GLU A 231 16.46 4.34 -1.91
CA GLU A 231 17.29 5.23 -2.74
C GLU A 231 17.36 4.77 -4.19
N SER A 232 17.54 3.45 -4.40
CA SER A 232 17.69 2.87 -5.74
C SER A 232 16.44 3.06 -6.63
N VAL A 233 15.23 3.01 -6.08
CA VAL A 233 13.99 3.21 -6.84
C VAL A 233 13.75 4.70 -7.10
N TYR A 234 14.12 5.58 -6.18
CA TYR A 234 14.05 7.03 -6.42
C TYR A 234 15.00 7.46 -7.53
N ALA A 235 16.26 7.00 -7.51
CA ALA A 235 17.22 7.29 -8.56
C ALA A 235 16.74 6.85 -9.95
N LYS A 236 16.00 5.73 -10.03
CA LYS A 236 15.36 5.28 -11.29
C LYS A 236 14.21 6.20 -11.69
N ASN A 237 13.37 6.62 -10.75
CA ASN A 237 12.23 7.50 -11.03
C ASN A 237 12.69 8.91 -11.45
N GLU A 238 13.79 9.44 -10.88
CA GLU A 238 14.38 10.70 -11.32
C GLU A 238 14.71 10.68 -12.83
N ASN A 239 15.24 9.57 -13.33
CA ASN A 239 15.57 9.40 -14.76
C ASN A 239 14.30 9.27 -15.64
N LEU A 240 13.13 9.00 -15.06
CA LEU A 240 11.85 8.84 -15.78
C LEU A 240 10.97 10.09 -15.70
N LYS A 241 11.39 11.19 -15.07
CA LYS A 241 10.59 12.41 -14.90
C LYS A 241 10.03 13.00 -16.20
N SER A 242 10.70 12.78 -17.32
CA SER A 242 10.25 13.23 -18.65
C SER A 242 9.28 12.26 -19.33
N SER A 243 9.08 11.06 -18.79
CA SER A 243 8.15 10.05 -19.30
C SER A 243 6.88 10.02 -18.44
N ASN A 244 5.77 9.57 -19.03
CA ASN A 244 4.54 9.31 -18.26
C ASN A 244 4.60 7.98 -17.48
N SER A 245 5.80 7.49 -17.18
CA SER A 245 6.05 6.23 -16.50
C SER A 245 6.78 6.47 -15.19
N TYR A 246 6.58 5.59 -14.22
CA TYR A 246 7.33 5.54 -12.97
C TYR A 246 7.38 4.12 -12.43
N TYR A 247 8.34 3.85 -11.56
CA TYR A 247 8.34 2.65 -10.74
C TYR A 247 7.63 2.93 -9.42
N GLU A 248 6.71 2.06 -9.06
CA GLU A 248 6.04 2.15 -7.76
C GLU A 248 7.07 2.02 -6.64
N VAL A 249 7.11 2.98 -5.74
CA VAL A 249 7.93 2.93 -4.52
C VAL A 249 7.24 2.07 -3.47
N VAL A 250 5.93 2.32 -3.29
CA VAL A 250 5.05 1.54 -2.41
C VAL A 250 4.06 0.78 -3.30
N ARG A 251 4.20 -0.52 -3.37
CA ARG A 251 3.35 -1.42 -4.15
C ARG A 251 2.01 -1.68 -3.50
N ASP A 252 2.02 -1.85 -2.18
CA ASP A 252 0.84 -2.08 -1.37
C ASP A 252 1.10 -1.60 0.06
N ALA A 253 0.03 -1.35 0.82
CA ALA A 253 0.13 -0.86 2.17
C ALA A 253 -0.94 -1.49 3.06
N TYR A 254 -0.65 -1.67 4.35
CA TYR A 254 -1.56 -2.27 5.31
C TYR A 254 -1.44 -1.60 6.69
N TYR A 255 -2.55 -1.45 7.39
CA TYR A 255 -2.57 -0.96 8.77
C TYR A 255 -3.04 -2.04 9.72
N LYS A 256 -2.28 -2.27 10.78
CA LYS A 256 -2.64 -3.21 11.84
C LYS A 256 -2.02 -2.80 13.17
N ASN A 257 -2.82 -2.79 14.23
CA ASN A 257 -2.36 -2.61 15.62
C ASN A 257 -1.47 -1.38 15.84
N GLY A 258 -1.80 -0.23 15.24
CA GLY A 258 -1.03 1.02 15.37
C GLY A 258 0.18 1.13 14.44
N PHE A 259 0.43 0.14 13.59
CA PHE A 259 1.55 0.14 12.65
C PHE A 259 1.08 0.23 11.20
N ILE A 260 1.85 0.94 10.40
CA ILE A 260 1.69 1.05 8.96
C ILE A 260 2.76 0.16 8.33
N TYR A 261 2.36 -0.81 7.53
CA TYR A 261 3.23 -1.70 6.80
C TYR A 261 3.21 -1.32 5.33
N LEU A 262 4.38 -1.16 4.71
CA LEU A 262 4.53 -0.76 3.31
C LEU A 262 5.30 -1.84 2.56
N LEU A 263 4.69 -2.48 1.58
CA LEU A 263 5.40 -3.34 0.63
C LEU A 263 6.08 -2.45 -0.40
N THR A 264 7.40 -2.45 -0.43
CA THR A 264 8.19 -1.50 -1.18
C THR A 264 9.06 -2.16 -2.23
N SER A 265 9.42 -1.35 -3.23
CA SER A 265 10.27 -1.72 -4.36
C SER A 265 11.70 -1.24 -4.16
N SER A 266 12.63 -1.95 -4.80
CA SER A 266 14.05 -1.60 -4.86
C SER A 266 14.70 -2.08 -6.15
N PHE A 267 15.90 -1.55 -6.44
CA PHE A 267 16.75 -2.04 -7.55
C PHE A 267 18.11 -2.45 -7.00
N GLU A 268 18.35 -3.74 -6.92
CA GLU A 268 19.64 -4.35 -6.64
C GLU A 268 20.05 -5.21 -7.84
N GLY A 269 20.53 -4.56 -8.89
CA GLY A 269 20.78 -5.20 -10.20
C GLY A 269 19.52 -5.42 -11.02
N LYS A 270 18.40 -5.83 -10.41
CA LYS A 270 17.08 -6.00 -11.02
C LYS A 270 15.98 -5.42 -10.11
N TYR A 271 14.81 -5.18 -10.68
CA TYR A 271 13.63 -4.76 -9.94
C TYR A 271 13.19 -5.84 -8.95
N LYS A 272 12.96 -5.43 -7.72
CA LYS A 272 12.41 -6.25 -6.63
C LYS A 272 11.26 -5.50 -5.98
N CYS A 273 10.29 -6.24 -5.47
CA CYS A 273 9.22 -5.74 -4.61
C CYS A 273 9.01 -6.77 -3.50
N ASN A 274 9.86 -6.71 -2.46
CA ASN A 274 9.95 -7.75 -1.43
C ASN A 274 10.36 -7.22 -0.06
N THR A 275 10.38 -5.92 0.15
CA THR A 275 10.72 -5.34 1.44
C THR A 275 9.47 -4.74 2.07
N ILE A 276 9.17 -5.11 3.31
CA ILE A 276 8.12 -4.52 4.12
C ILE A 276 8.77 -3.53 5.08
N ILE A 277 8.49 -2.25 4.92
CA ILE A 277 8.87 -1.19 5.85
C ILE A 277 7.74 -1.00 6.85
N VAL A 278 8.09 -0.89 8.12
CA VAL A 278 7.14 -0.68 9.22
C VAL A 278 7.32 0.72 9.77
N LEU A 279 6.23 1.46 9.78
CA LEU A 279 6.15 2.80 10.36
C LEU A 279 5.15 2.80 11.52
N LYS A 280 5.32 3.73 12.45
CA LYS A 280 4.38 3.96 13.56
C LYS A 280 4.06 5.45 13.65
N LYS A 281 2.76 5.78 13.77
CA LYS A 281 2.35 7.13 14.10
C LYS A 281 2.32 7.30 15.63
N ASN A 282 3.07 8.27 16.11
CA ASN A 282 2.93 8.82 17.45
C ASN A 282 1.96 10.02 17.43
N ALA A 283 1.87 10.79 18.51
CA ALA A 283 0.94 11.92 18.57
C ALA A 283 1.07 12.86 17.36
N ASP A 284 2.29 13.35 17.10
CA ASP A 284 2.54 14.44 16.14
C ASP A 284 3.49 14.05 15.00
N ASN A 285 3.96 12.81 14.95
CA ASN A 285 4.88 12.37 13.91
C ASN A 285 4.62 10.92 13.47
N ILE A 286 5.19 10.58 12.32
CA ILE A 286 5.33 9.20 11.84
C ILE A 286 6.81 8.88 11.85
N GLN A 287 7.19 7.72 12.36
CA GLN A 287 8.59 7.29 12.45
C GLN A 287 8.80 5.89 11.87
N TYR A 288 10.00 5.66 11.37
CA TYR A 288 10.47 4.33 10.99
C TYR A 288 10.65 3.46 12.24
N VAL A 289 10.27 2.19 12.12
CA VAL A 289 10.39 1.21 13.21
C VAL A 289 11.30 0.05 12.82
N SER A 290 11.05 -0.56 11.67
CA SER A 290 11.80 -1.72 11.19
C SER A 290 11.58 -1.97 9.70
N ALA A 291 12.36 -2.88 9.12
CA ALA A 291 12.12 -3.41 7.80
C ALA A 291 12.34 -4.93 7.77
N TYR A 292 11.60 -5.59 6.89
CA TYR A 292 11.67 -7.04 6.69
C TYR A 292 11.84 -7.34 5.22
N THR A 293 12.75 -8.28 4.87
CA THR A 293 12.89 -8.78 3.50
C THR A 293 12.23 -10.14 3.37
N LEU A 294 11.32 -10.26 2.42
CA LEU A 294 10.65 -11.49 2.04
C LEU A 294 11.54 -12.31 1.08
N LYS A 295 11.35 -13.63 1.06
CA LYS A 295 12.22 -14.59 0.36
C LYS A 295 12.30 -14.38 -1.15
N ASN A 296 11.16 -14.19 -1.81
CA ASN A 296 11.09 -14.01 -3.26
C ASN A 296 11.22 -12.53 -3.68
N ASN A 297 11.32 -12.26 -4.98
CA ASN A 297 11.60 -10.90 -5.46
C ASN A 297 10.35 -10.08 -5.80
N LEU A 298 9.21 -10.73 -6.07
CA LEU A 298 8.03 -10.04 -6.61
C LEU A 298 6.76 -10.44 -5.86
N TYR A 299 6.29 -9.54 -5.03
CA TYR A 299 4.99 -9.65 -4.35
C TYR A 299 4.04 -8.56 -4.88
N SER A 300 2.77 -8.91 -5.08
CA SER A 300 1.75 -7.99 -5.61
C SER A 300 0.95 -7.30 -4.51
N THR A 301 0.71 -7.98 -3.42
CA THR A 301 -0.13 -7.52 -2.31
C THR A 301 0.17 -8.34 -1.05
N PHE A 302 -0.22 -7.85 0.11
CA PHE A 302 -0.06 -8.54 1.38
C PHE A 302 -1.09 -8.07 2.40
N CYS A 303 -1.24 -8.81 3.50
CA CYS A 303 -1.92 -8.37 4.70
C CYS A 303 -1.24 -8.92 5.95
N ILE A 304 -1.61 -8.41 7.12
CA ILE A 304 -1.19 -8.93 8.43
C ILE A 304 -2.42 -9.53 9.11
N ASN A 305 -2.37 -10.83 9.44
CA ASN A 305 -3.47 -11.52 10.09
C ASN A 305 -3.49 -11.30 11.62
N ASP A 306 -4.46 -11.88 12.31
CA ASP A 306 -4.61 -11.73 13.76
C ASP A 306 -3.53 -12.48 14.56
N GLN A 307 -2.82 -13.42 13.96
CA GLN A 307 -1.66 -14.13 14.52
C GLN A 307 -0.35 -13.35 14.38
N ASN A 308 -0.40 -12.11 13.86
CA ASN A 308 0.77 -11.28 13.50
C ASN A 308 1.67 -11.94 12.45
N GLU A 309 1.05 -12.63 11.50
CA GLU A 309 1.73 -13.20 10.34
C GLU A 309 1.48 -12.33 9.12
N CYS A 310 2.52 -12.15 8.30
CA CYS A 310 2.40 -11.52 6.99
C CYS A 310 2.03 -12.58 5.96
N LEU A 311 0.87 -12.40 5.34
CA LEU A 311 0.39 -13.19 4.21
C LEU A 311 0.71 -12.41 2.94
N ALA A 312 1.76 -12.80 2.21
CA ALA A 312 2.23 -12.09 1.04
C ALA A 312 1.98 -12.89 -0.24
N VAL A 313 1.38 -12.27 -1.25
CA VAL A 313 1.09 -12.92 -2.54
C VAL A 313 2.30 -12.79 -3.46
N CYS A 314 2.96 -13.91 -3.71
CA CYS A 314 4.08 -14.01 -4.65
C CYS A 314 3.55 -14.19 -6.09
N SER A 315 3.62 -13.13 -6.90
CA SER A 315 3.14 -13.15 -8.29
C SER A 315 3.90 -14.14 -9.17
N LYS A 316 5.20 -14.35 -8.90
CA LYS A 316 6.04 -15.28 -9.68
C LYS A 316 5.61 -16.72 -9.52
N ASN A 317 5.26 -17.11 -8.30
CA ASN A 317 4.94 -18.50 -7.96
C ASN A 317 3.43 -18.76 -7.90
N SER A 318 2.60 -17.74 -8.08
CA SER A 318 1.14 -17.81 -7.90
C SER A 318 0.79 -18.46 -6.55
N SER A 319 1.33 -17.90 -5.47
CA SER A 319 1.19 -18.47 -4.12
C SER A 319 1.02 -17.38 -3.06
N ILE A 320 0.38 -17.74 -1.96
CA ILE A 320 0.45 -16.99 -0.71
C ILE A 320 1.59 -17.60 0.11
N GLU A 321 2.51 -16.76 0.53
CA GLU A 321 3.61 -17.13 1.42
C GLU A 321 3.35 -16.52 2.81
N VAL A 322 3.46 -17.33 3.83
CA VAL A 322 3.20 -16.95 5.23
C VAL A 322 4.53 -16.72 5.94
N TYR A 323 4.64 -15.58 6.62
CA TYR A 323 5.83 -15.18 7.36
C TYR A 323 5.45 -14.76 8.77
N LYS A 324 6.12 -15.30 9.78
CA LYS A 324 6.01 -14.79 11.15
C LYS A 324 6.76 -13.48 11.29
N LEU A 325 6.06 -12.44 11.68
CA LEU A 325 6.70 -11.16 11.97
C LEU A 325 7.28 -11.19 13.39
N PRO A 326 8.52 -10.71 13.57
CA PRO A 326 9.04 -10.44 14.92
C PRO A 326 8.14 -9.44 15.64
N LYS A 327 8.02 -9.59 16.97
CA LYS A 327 7.30 -8.59 17.77
C LYS A 327 8.00 -7.25 17.62
N VAL A 328 7.28 -6.27 17.10
CA VAL A 328 7.74 -4.88 17.05
C VAL A 328 7.75 -4.37 18.51
N LYS A 329 8.91 -3.90 18.97
CA LYS A 329 9.10 -3.36 20.33
C LYS A 329 8.63 -1.90 20.43
#